data_56a50876a17c1b2f13a40ed87e146058
#
_entry.id   56a50876a17c1b2f13a40ed87e146058
#
_cell.length_a   1.000
_cell.length_b   1.000
_cell.length_c   1.000
_cell.angle_alpha   90.00
_cell.angle_beta   90.00
_cell.angle_gamma   90.00
#
_symmetry.space_group_name_H-M   'P 1'
#
loop_
_entity.id
_entity.type
_entity.pdbx_description
1 polymer ?
#
loop_
_entity_poly.entity_id
_entity_poly.type
_entity_poly.pdbx_seq_one_letter_code
_entity_poly.pdbx_strand_id
1 'polypeptide(L)'
;MNRVYNFSAGPSMLPVSVLQKAQADLLDYHGSGMSVMEMSHRSKWFDEIIQHTEAGIRKVLNVPDNYKIGFFQGGATQQFAMVPLNFMTTGTADYLVTGNFSKKAAEEAAKFGTARIAASSKDKNFTYIPDVKAIAYDPNASYIHICQNNTIFGTTYKDVPQVDGIPLVADMSSMIFSEPTDVSKYGCIYFGVQKNVAPAGMAIAIIRDDLLGKSAKGIPAEKIPTMMNYTTLLDKDSMYNTPPCWCIYMTGLVMDYLQNEVGGLEEMAKINHAKAKVLYDYLDGQDFYNNPVQPEYRSMMNVTFTSPNPDMDKKFCAAATEAGFVNLKGHRLVGGMRASIYNAMPAQGVNDLVDFMEKFRKENA
;
A
#
# COMPACT_ATOMS: atom_id res chain seq x y z
N MET A 1 -5.36 12.19 25.71
CA MET A 1 -4.43 11.05 25.51
C MET A 1 -3.24 11.60 24.69
N ASN A 2 -2.03 11.50 25.22
CA ASN A 2 -0.83 12.04 24.53
C ASN A 2 -0.29 10.92 23.59
N ARG A 3 -0.65 10.95 22.30
CA ARG A 3 -0.15 10.01 21.30
C ARG A 3 1.06 10.61 20.59
N VAL A 4 2.10 9.80 20.39
CA VAL A 4 3.26 10.18 19.56
C VAL A 4 2.86 10.24 18.08
N TYR A 5 3.58 11.03 17.29
CA TYR A 5 3.49 11.01 15.84
C TYR A 5 4.33 9.86 15.29
N ASN A 6 3.65 8.81 14.82
CA ASN A 6 4.32 7.61 14.30
C ASN A 6 4.47 7.70 12.77
N PHE A 7 5.68 7.95 12.29
CA PHE A 7 6.05 8.04 10.87
C PHE A 7 6.47 6.70 10.27
N SER A 8 6.11 5.58 10.91
CA SER A 8 6.43 4.23 10.40
C SER A 8 5.85 3.99 9.02
N ALA A 9 6.63 3.33 8.18
CA ALA A 9 6.19 2.94 6.84
C ALA A 9 5.21 1.76 6.79
N GLY A 10 4.97 1.12 7.93
CA GLY A 10 4.06 0.00 8.12
C GLY A 10 4.64 -1.05 9.08
N PRO A 11 3.86 -1.48 10.12
CA PRO A 11 2.54 -0.96 10.50
C PRO A 11 2.58 0.54 10.81
N SER A 12 1.52 1.25 10.38
CA SER A 12 1.45 2.71 10.50
C SER A 12 0.34 3.16 11.47
N MET A 13 0.14 4.47 11.59
CA MET A 13 -0.98 5.01 12.36
C MET A 13 -2.32 4.57 11.81
N LEU A 14 -3.30 4.43 12.71
CA LEU A 14 -4.71 4.33 12.38
C LEU A 14 -5.46 5.57 12.90
N PRO A 15 -6.57 5.98 12.28
CA PRO A 15 -7.39 7.09 12.76
C PRO A 15 -7.84 6.84 14.21
N VAL A 16 -7.85 7.90 15.02
CA VAL A 16 -8.21 7.78 16.45
C VAL A 16 -9.66 7.34 16.61
N SER A 17 -10.55 7.86 15.80
CA SER A 17 -11.98 7.48 15.81
C SER A 17 -12.19 6.00 15.50
N VAL A 18 -11.43 5.45 14.53
CA VAL A 18 -11.43 4.01 14.22
C VAL A 18 -10.99 3.18 15.43
N LEU A 19 -9.90 3.57 16.08
CA LEU A 19 -9.40 2.87 17.28
C LEU A 19 -10.39 2.96 18.45
N GLN A 20 -11.08 4.08 18.62
CA GLN A 20 -12.09 4.26 19.66
C GLN A 20 -13.33 3.39 19.40
N LYS A 21 -13.80 3.30 18.14
CA LYS A 21 -14.89 2.37 17.76
C LYS A 21 -14.48 0.92 18.03
N ALA A 22 -13.28 0.53 17.57
CA ALA A 22 -12.75 -0.80 17.83
C ALA A 22 -12.59 -1.11 19.33
N GLN A 23 -12.22 -0.13 20.15
CA GLN A 23 -12.15 -0.27 21.60
C GLN A 23 -13.53 -0.46 22.22
N ALA A 24 -14.54 0.24 21.74
CA ALA A 24 -15.92 0.09 22.23
C ALA A 24 -16.47 -1.31 21.96
N ASP A 25 -16.17 -1.87 20.79
CA ASP A 25 -16.63 -3.21 20.36
C ASP A 25 -15.70 -4.35 20.81
N LEU A 26 -14.63 -4.03 21.57
CA LEU A 26 -13.57 -5.01 21.84
C LEU A 26 -14.05 -6.20 22.70
N LEU A 27 -14.95 -5.98 23.65
CA LEU A 27 -15.46 -7.04 24.53
C LEU A 27 -16.84 -7.52 24.09
N ASP A 28 -17.62 -6.68 23.46
CA ASP A 28 -19.00 -6.99 23.06
C ASP A 28 -19.35 -6.29 21.75
N TYR A 29 -19.18 -6.98 20.63
CA TYR A 29 -19.57 -6.46 19.34
C TYR A 29 -21.10 -6.41 19.20
N HIS A 30 -21.66 -5.20 19.23
CA HIS A 30 -23.09 -4.92 19.01
C HIS A 30 -24.05 -5.79 19.83
N GLY A 31 -23.73 -6.10 21.09
CA GLY A 31 -24.57 -6.91 21.97
C GLY A 31 -24.50 -8.41 21.68
N SER A 32 -23.50 -8.87 20.96
CA SER A 32 -23.27 -10.29 20.67
C SER A 32 -22.76 -11.09 21.89
N GLY A 33 -22.25 -10.39 22.91
CA GLY A 33 -21.54 -10.96 24.04
C GLY A 33 -20.16 -11.50 23.72
N MET A 34 -19.61 -11.15 22.54
CA MET A 34 -18.33 -11.64 22.05
C MET A 34 -17.52 -10.52 21.39
N SER A 35 -16.21 -10.62 21.50
CA SER A 35 -15.28 -9.85 20.64
C SER A 35 -15.31 -10.34 19.20
N VAL A 36 -15.04 -9.44 18.24
CA VAL A 36 -14.79 -9.84 16.84
C VAL A 36 -13.64 -10.85 16.74
N MET A 37 -12.68 -10.80 17.67
CA MET A 37 -11.52 -11.71 17.69
C MET A 37 -11.85 -13.14 18.07
N GLU A 38 -12.99 -13.38 18.75
CA GLU A 38 -13.36 -14.71 19.25
C GLU A 38 -14.61 -15.29 18.58
N MET A 39 -15.32 -14.50 17.78
CA MET A 39 -16.52 -14.99 17.10
C MET A 39 -16.19 -15.93 15.94
N SER A 40 -17.05 -16.91 15.71
CA SER A 40 -16.95 -17.77 14.54
C SER A 40 -17.09 -16.95 13.26
N HIS A 41 -16.20 -17.17 12.29
CA HIS A 41 -16.32 -16.58 10.96
C HIS A 41 -17.53 -17.11 10.15
N ARG A 42 -18.25 -18.11 10.67
CA ARG A 42 -19.51 -18.64 10.11
C ARG A 42 -20.74 -18.13 10.86
N SER A 43 -20.56 -17.19 11.81
CA SER A 43 -21.66 -16.55 12.50
C SER A 43 -22.29 -15.46 11.65
N LYS A 44 -23.58 -15.18 11.86
CA LYS A 44 -24.27 -14.03 11.23
C LYS A 44 -23.56 -12.70 11.48
N TRP A 45 -22.94 -12.54 12.65
CA TRP A 45 -22.21 -11.32 13.00
C TRP A 45 -20.98 -11.09 12.12
N PHE A 46 -20.24 -12.16 11.84
CA PHE A 46 -19.07 -12.03 10.98
C PHE A 46 -19.46 -11.92 9.49
N ASP A 47 -20.53 -12.57 9.09
CA ASP A 47 -21.09 -12.41 7.74
C ASP A 47 -21.46 -10.94 7.47
N GLU A 48 -22.12 -10.28 8.43
CA GLU A 48 -22.41 -8.84 8.36
C GLU A 48 -21.11 -8.00 8.25
N ILE A 49 -20.08 -8.33 9.04
CA ILE A 49 -18.80 -7.61 9.04
C ILE A 49 -18.11 -7.70 7.65
N ILE A 50 -17.98 -8.90 7.11
CA ILE A 50 -17.25 -9.08 5.83
C ILE A 50 -18.00 -8.46 4.66
N GLN A 51 -19.33 -8.59 4.61
CA GLN A 51 -20.18 -7.95 3.60
C GLN A 51 -20.11 -6.42 3.69
N HIS A 52 -20.22 -5.86 4.91
CA HIS A 52 -20.06 -4.42 5.14
C HIS A 52 -18.70 -3.92 4.66
N THR A 53 -17.63 -4.65 4.97
CA THR A 53 -16.26 -4.28 4.59
C THR A 53 -16.08 -4.32 3.07
N GLU A 54 -16.57 -5.37 2.40
CA GLU A 54 -16.50 -5.46 0.94
C GLU A 54 -17.30 -4.34 0.27
N ALA A 55 -18.54 -4.11 0.72
CA ALA A 55 -19.39 -3.03 0.22
C ALA A 55 -18.72 -1.64 0.42
N GLY A 56 -18.07 -1.44 1.57
CA GLY A 56 -17.30 -0.23 1.87
C GLY A 56 -16.16 -0.01 0.88
N ILE A 57 -15.36 -1.04 0.60
CA ILE A 57 -14.27 -0.97 -0.39
C ILE A 57 -14.82 -0.67 -1.80
N ARG A 58 -15.89 -1.39 -2.22
CA ARG A 58 -16.54 -1.15 -3.52
C ARG A 58 -16.99 0.29 -3.67
N LYS A 59 -17.62 0.82 -2.65
CA LYS A 59 -18.14 2.19 -2.65
C LYS A 59 -17.01 3.24 -2.67
N VAL A 60 -15.99 3.08 -1.82
CA VAL A 60 -14.89 4.05 -1.70
C VAL A 60 -14.05 4.13 -2.98
N LEU A 61 -13.82 2.99 -3.66
CA LEU A 61 -13.02 2.92 -4.90
C LEU A 61 -13.85 2.92 -6.18
N ASN A 62 -15.18 2.96 -6.11
CA ASN A 62 -16.06 2.77 -7.26
C ASN A 62 -15.69 1.51 -8.05
N VAL A 63 -15.50 0.37 -7.36
CA VAL A 63 -15.09 -0.89 -7.98
C VAL A 63 -16.18 -1.39 -8.92
N PRO A 64 -15.90 -1.61 -10.22
CA PRO A 64 -16.89 -2.12 -11.16
C PRO A 64 -17.38 -3.53 -10.79
N ASP A 65 -18.60 -3.89 -11.26
CA ASP A 65 -19.24 -5.18 -10.91
C ASP A 65 -18.48 -6.40 -11.43
N ASN A 66 -17.69 -6.25 -12.49
CA ASN A 66 -16.86 -7.30 -13.08
C ASN A 66 -15.50 -7.48 -12.38
N TYR A 67 -15.42 -7.09 -11.09
CA TYR A 67 -14.28 -7.33 -10.22
C TYR A 67 -14.71 -8.05 -8.95
N LYS A 68 -13.87 -8.99 -8.51
CA LYS A 68 -13.97 -9.62 -7.19
C LYS A 68 -13.02 -8.95 -6.21
N ILE A 69 -13.45 -8.83 -4.96
CA ILE A 69 -12.60 -8.37 -3.85
C ILE A 69 -12.34 -9.55 -2.93
N GLY A 70 -11.07 -9.83 -2.66
CA GLY A 70 -10.67 -10.94 -1.79
C GLY A 70 -9.81 -10.50 -0.62
N PHE A 71 -10.04 -11.15 0.53
CA PHE A 71 -9.29 -10.97 1.77
C PHE A 71 -8.37 -12.18 1.98
N PHE A 72 -7.05 -11.96 1.92
CA PHE A 72 -6.06 -13.02 1.94
C PHE A 72 -5.20 -12.94 3.19
N GLN A 73 -4.99 -14.06 3.86
CA GLN A 73 -4.02 -14.18 4.95
C GLN A 73 -2.61 -13.86 4.46
N GLY A 74 -1.76 -13.36 5.33
CA GLY A 74 -0.40 -12.94 4.97
C GLY A 74 -0.33 -11.46 4.61
N GLY A 75 0.61 -11.07 3.77
CA GLY A 75 0.82 -9.68 3.33
C GLY A 75 1.06 -9.58 1.83
N ALA A 76 1.32 -8.37 1.34
CA ALA A 76 1.60 -8.12 -0.09
C ALA A 76 2.76 -8.97 -0.65
N THR A 77 3.71 -9.39 0.19
CA THR A 77 4.82 -10.25 -0.25
C THR A 77 4.33 -11.62 -0.73
N GLN A 78 3.27 -12.18 -0.14
CA GLN A 78 2.67 -13.42 -0.62
C GLN A 78 2.04 -13.24 -2.01
N GLN A 79 1.52 -12.04 -2.30
CA GLN A 79 0.94 -11.73 -3.62
C GLN A 79 2.01 -11.75 -4.72
N PHE A 80 3.29 -11.54 -4.41
CA PHE A 80 4.38 -11.67 -5.39
C PHE A 80 4.48 -13.08 -5.97
N ALA A 81 4.11 -14.11 -5.20
CA ALA A 81 4.01 -15.49 -5.68
C ALA A 81 2.61 -15.81 -6.26
N MET A 82 1.54 -15.32 -5.62
CA MET A 82 0.17 -15.62 -6.06
C MET A 82 -0.12 -15.04 -7.45
N VAL A 83 0.31 -13.81 -7.74
CA VAL A 83 0.12 -13.15 -9.04
C VAL A 83 0.67 -14.02 -10.20
N PRO A 84 1.97 -14.34 -10.26
CA PRO A 84 2.49 -15.14 -11.36
C PRO A 84 1.89 -16.54 -11.39
N LEU A 85 1.65 -17.18 -10.23
CA LEU A 85 1.09 -18.52 -10.15
C LEU A 85 -0.32 -18.61 -10.77
N ASN A 86 -1.13 -17.56 -10.63
CA ASN A 86 -2.49 -17.51 -11.18
C ASN A 86 -2.57 -16.84 -12.56
N PHE A 87 -1.68 -15.89 -12.89
CA PHE A 87 -1.87 -15.04 -14.09
C PHE A 87 -0.81 -15.21 -15.18
N MET A 88 0.33 -15.91 -14.96
CA MET A 88 1.40 -16.00 -15.96
C MET A 88 1.11 -17.08 -17.03
N THR A 89 -0.01 -16.93 -17.73
CA THR A 89 -0.60 -17.91 -18.65
C THR A 89 0.22 -18.19 -19.90
N THR A 90 0.97 -17.21 -20.40
CA THR A 90 1.86 -17.34 -21.56
C THR A 90 3.26 -17.82 -21.17
N GLY A 91 3.59 -17.80 -19.87
CA GLY A 91 4.91 -18.10 -19.32
C GLY A 91 5.85 -16.90 -19.29
N THR A 92 5.38 -15.70 -19.66
CA THR A 92 6.14 -14.45 -19.56
C THR A 92 5.29 -13.32 -19.00
N ALA A 93 5.90 -12.37 -18.30
CA ALA A 93 5.26 -11.15 -17.83
C ALA A 93 6.29 -10.00 -17.76
N ASP A 94 5.82 -8.76 -17.94
CA ASP A 94 6.62 -7.55 -17.88
C ASP A 94 6.61 -6.92 -16.50
N TYR A 95 7.78 -6.57 -15.99
CA TYR A 95 7.95 -5.92 -14.71
C TYR A 95 8.65 -4.57 -14.88
N LEU A 96 8.07 -3.51 -14.31
CA LEU A 96 8.73 -2.22 -14.19
C LEU A 96 9.39 -2.14 -12.81
N VAL A 97 10.73 -2.20 -12.78
CA VAL A 97 11.51 -2.22 -11.55
C VAL A 97 11.90 -0.80 -11.16
N THR A 98 11.02 -0.15 -10.40
CA THR A 98 11.18 1.22 -9.91
C THR A 98 11.52 1.30 -8.42
N GLY A 99 11.76 0.16 -7.78
CA GLY A 99 12.12 0.08 -6.37
C GLY A 99 12.36 -1.35 -5.90
N ASN A 100 12.57 -1.51 -4.60
CA ASN A 100 12.91 -2.80 -4.01
C ASN A 100 11.75 -3.81 -4.04
N PHE A 101 10.49 -3.34 -3.88
CA PHE A 101 9.35 -4.26 -3.87
C PHE A 101 9.00 -4.76 -5.27
N SER A 102 9.04 -3.90 -6.29
CA SER A 102 8.89 -4.32 -7.68
C SER A 102 10.02 -5.28 -8.13
N LYS A 103 11.27 -5.06 -7.65
CA LYS A 103 12.37 -6.00 -7.86
C LYS A 103 12.07 -7.37 -7.25
N LYS A 104 11.63 -7.41 -5.97
CA LYS A 104 11.27 -8.66 -5.29
C LYS A 104 10.11 -9.37 -5.96
N ALA A 105 9.11 -8.64 -6.44
CA ALA A 105 8.00 -9.22 -7.18
C ALA A 105 8.47 -9.89 -8.48
N ALA A 106 9.40 -9.26 -9.21
CA ALA A 106 10.00 -9.86 -10.41
C ALA A 106 10.85 -11.11 -10.08
N GLU A 107 11.64 -11.06 -9.00
CA GLU A 107 12.44 -12.19 -8.53
C GLU A 107 11.57 -13.38 -8.11
N GLU A 108 10.42 -13.14 -7.49
CA GLU A 108 9.47 -14.18 -7.13
C GLU A 108 8.78 -14.77 -8.37
N ALA A 109 8.36 -13.92 -9.30
CA ALA A 109 7.73 -14.33 -10.55
C ALA A 109 8.65 -15.18 -11.44
N ALA A 110 9.97 -14.92 -11.40
CA ALA A 110 10.97 -15.72 -12.13
C ALA A 110 11.01 -17.21 -11.73
N LYS A 111 10.38 -17.59 -10.62
CA LYS A 111 10.22 -18.99 -10.21
C LYS A 111 9.13 -19.73 -10.99
N PHE A 112 8.23 -19.00 -11.64
CA PHE A 112 7.07 -19.53 -12.34
C PHE A 112 7.15 -19.36 -13.88
N GLY A 113 8.09 -18.55 -14.37
CA GLY A 113 8.27 -18.29 -15.79
C GLY A 113 9.28 -17.18 -16.03
N THR A 114 9.19 -16.50 -17.16
CA THR A 114 10.08 -15.39 -17.53
C THR A 114 9.52 -14.08 -16.99
N ALA A 115 10.13 -13.51 -15.95
CA ALA A 115 9.88 -12.15 -15.49
C ALA A 115 10.82 -11.18 -16.26
N ARG A 116 10.32 -10.59 -17.35
CA ARG A 116 11.09 -9.64 -18.16
C ARG A 116 11.10 -8.28 -17.48
N ILE A 117 12.26 -7.70 -17.28
CA ILE A 117 12.39 -6.33 -16.79
C ILE A 117 12.22 -5.39 -17.98
N ALA A 118 11.01 -4.90 -18.20
CA ALA A 118 10.68 -4.03 -19.32
C ALA A 118 11.30 -2.63 -19.17
N ALA A 119 11.40 -2.13 -17.94
CA ALA A 119 12.09 -0.90 -17.59
C ALA A 119 12.55 -0.90 -16.13
N SER A 120 13.57 -0.07 -15.84
CA SER A 120 14.06 0.11 -14.48
C SER A 120 14.64 1.52 -14.31
N SER A 121 14.45 2.10 -13.11
CA SER A 121 15.09 3.36 -12.69
C SER A 121 16.29 3.16 -11.74
N LYS A 122 16.86 1.95 -11.73
CA LYS A 122 17.99 1.59 -10.88
C LYS A 122 19.25 2.43 -11.20
N ASP A 123 19.42 2.88 -12.44
CA ASP A 123 20.51 3.72 -12.93
C ASP A 123 20.68 5.02 -12.12
N LYS A 124 19.55 5.57 -11.61
CA LYS A 124 19.52 6.74 -10.72
C LYS A 124 18.96 6.41 -9.32
N ASN A 125 19.29 5.24 -8.79
CA ASN A 125 18.87 4.82 -7.45
C ASN A 125 17.36 4.96 -7.19
N PHE A 126 16.54 4.71 -8.22
CA PHE A 126 15.07 4.77 -8.13
C PHE A 126 14.50 6.15 -7.74
N THR A 127 15.16 7.22 -8.14
CA THR A 127 14.71 8.60 -7.86
C THR A 127 13.74 9.15 -8.90
N TYR A 128 13.37 8.36 -9.90
CA TYR A 128 12.41 8.70 -10.95
C TYR A 128 11.59 7.48 -11.38
N ILE A 129 10.54 7.72 -12.15
CA ILE A 129 9.76 6.68 -12.84
C ILE A 129 10.04 6.79 -14.34
N PRO A 130 10.36 5.67 -15.03
CA PRO A 130 10.51 5.66 -16.49
C PRO A 130 9.21 6.10 -17.19
N ASP A 131 9.33 6.79 -18.33
CA ASP A 131 8.16 7.12 -19.14
C ASP A 131 7.48 5.85 -19.65
N VAL A 132 6.32 5.54 -19.07
CA VAL A 132 5.56 4.32 -19.35
C VAL A 132 5.10 4.20 -20.80
N LYS A 133 5.00 5.33 -21.53
CA LYS A 133 4.59 5.37 -22.94
C LYS A 133 5.73 5.05 -23.90
N ALA A 134 6.98 5.22 -23.44
CA ALA A 134 8.18 4.96 -24.24
C ALA A 134 8.72 3.52 -24.10
N ILE A 135 8.10 2.70 -23.24
CA ILE A 135 8.56 1.33 -22.96
C ILE A 135 8.10 0.38 -24.07
N ALA A 136 9.03 -0.45 -24.56
CA ALA A 136 8.71 -1.56 -25.45
C ALA A 136 8.23 -2.76 -24.64
N TYR A 137 6.92 -2.89 -24.46
CA TYR A 137 6.30 -4.03 -23.81
C TYR A 137 6.32 -5.28 -24.70
N ASP A 138 6.40 -6.48 -24.07
CA ASP A 138 6.28 -7.75 -24.80
C ASP A 138 4.81 -7.98 -25.17
N PRO A 139 4.43 -8.06 -26.45
CA PRO A 139 3.05 -8.27 -26.86
C PRO A 139 2.47 -9.63 -26.39
N ASN A 140 3.32 -10.57 -25.98
CA ASN A 140 2.93 -11.86 -25.42
C ASN A 140 2.97 -11.88 -23.90
N ALA A 141 3.22 -10.78 -23.21
CA ALA A 141 3.22 -10.75 -21.76
C ALA A 141 1.82 -11.09 -21.21
N SER A 142 1.77 -11.96 -20.23
CA SER A 142 0.53 -12.31 -19.52
C SER A 142 -0.05 -11.12 -18.76
N TYR A 143 0.82 -10.25 -18.29
CA TYR A 143 0.50 -9.01 -17.57
C TYR A 143 1.71 -8.08 -17.50
N ILE A 144 1.46 -6.82 -17.17
CA ILE A 144 2.48 -5.84 -16.77
C ILE A 144 2.35 -5.64 -15.26
N HIS A 145 3.46 -5.65 -14.52
CA HIS A 145 3.47 -5.45 -13.07
C HIS A 145 4.18 -4.16 -12.68
N ILE A 146 3.55 -3.38 -11.81
CA ILE A 146 4.13 -2.19 -11.17
C ILE A 146 3.97 -2.22 -9.65
N CYS A 147 4.88 -1.54 -8.96
CA CYS A 147 4.67 -1.09 -7.59
C CYS A 147 4.38 0.42 -7.66
N GLN A 148 3.12 0.81 -7.56
CA GLN A 148 2.67 2.13 -7.95
C GLN A 148 3.22 3.25 -7.06
N ASN A 149 3.48 2.96 -5.78
CA ASN A 149 4.19 3.85 -4.87
C ASN A 149 5.34 3.12 -4.18
N ASN A 150 6.54 3.63 -4.34
CA ASN A 150 7.77 3.03 -3.83
C ASN A 150 8.06 3.51 -2.40
N THR A 151 7.57 2.81 -1.41
CA THR A 151 7.65 3.13 0.03
C THR A 151 9.08 3.43 0.52
N ILE A 152 10.10 2.77 -0.07
CA ILE A 152 11.51 2.89 0.37
C ILE A 152 12.17 4.12 -0.26
N PHE A 153 11.88 4.39 -1.53
CA PHE A 153 12.58 5.42 -2.31
C PHE A 153 11.79 6.73 -2.42
N GLY A 154 10.50 6.72 -2.10
CA GLY A 154 9.66 7.93 -2.12
C GLY A 154 9.18 8.35 -3.50
N THR A 155 9.18 7.45 -4.50
CA THR A 155 8.66 7.71 -5.85
C THR A 155 7.27 7.12 -6.05
N THR A 156 6.45 7.76 -6.90
CA THR A 156 5.13 7.29 -7.29
C THR A 156 4.88 7.49 -8.78
N TYR A 157 4.07 6.61 -9.38
CA TYR A 157 3.61 6.76 -10.76
C TYR A 157 2.51 7.82 -10.83
N LYS A 158 2.61 8.73 -11.79
CA LYS A 158 1.51 9.63 -12.21
C LYS A 158 0.67 9.00 -13.31
N ASP A 159 1.35 8.50 -14.33
CA ASP A 159 0.76 7.71 -15.41
C ASP A 159 1.08 6.23 -15.19
N VAL A 160 0.15 5.35 -15.49
CA VAL A 160 0.33 3.90 -15.42
C VAL A 160 0.32 3.29 -16.81
N PRO A 161 1.03 2.17 -17.03
CA PRO A 161 1.01 1.47 -18.32
C PRO A 161 -0.41 1.12 -18.75
N GLN A 162 -0.73 1.39 -20.01
CA GLN A 162 -1.97 0.93 -20.65
C GLN A 162 -1.58 0.33 -21.99
N VAL A 163 -1.68 -0.98 -22.12
CA VAL A 163 -1.35 -1.73 -23.34
C VAL A 163 -2.53 -2.62 -23.67
N ASP A 164 -3.06 -2.48 -24.88
CA ASP A 164 -4.23 -3.23 -25.33
C ASP A 164 -3.98 -4.75 -25.20
N GLY A 165 -4.93 -5.43 -24.58
CA GLY A 165 -4.90 -6.88 -24.39
C GLY A 165 -3.98 -7.36 -23.26
N ILE A 166 -3.17 -6.52 -22.63
CA ILE A 166 -2.26 -6.90 -21.56
C ILE A 166 -2.73 -6.26 -20.24
N PRO A 167 -3.23 -7.04 -19.27
CA PRO A 167 -3.72 -6.51 -18.01
C PRO A 167 -2.58 -5.92 -17.16
N LEU A 168 -2.86 -4.79 -16.51
CA LEU A 168 -1.96 -4.18 -15.52
C LEU A 168 -2.22 -4.79 -14.14
N VAL A 169 -1.17 -5.21 -13.46
CA VAL A 169 -1.18 -5.68 -12.07
C VAL A 169 -0.39 -4.68 -11.22
N ALA A 170 -0.98 -4.18 -10.16
CA ALA A 170 -0.38 -3.14 -9.33
C ALA A 170 -0.32 -3.51 -7.85
N ASP A 171 0.88 -3.40 -7.25
CA ASP A 171 1.05 -3.26 -5.80
C ASP A 171 0.77 -1.82 -5.40
N MET A 172 -0.35 -1.60 -4.71
CA MET A 172 -0.75 -0.29 -4.19
C MET A 172 -0.62 -0.19 -2.67
N SER A 173 0.12 -1.06 -2.02
CA SER A 173 0.18 -1.17 -0.55
C SER A 173 0.43 0.15 0.18
N SER A 174 1.20 1.07 -0.40
CA SER A 174 1.57 2.32 0.28
C SER A 174 0.85 3.56 -0.26
N MET A 175 -0.19 3.39 -1.09
CA MET A 175 -0.95 4.53 -1.59
C MET A 175 -2.46 4.29 -1.72
N ILE A 176 -2.91 3.04 -1.68
CA ILE A 176 -4.35 2.73 -1.81
C ILE A 176 -5.19 3.58 -0.86
N PHE A 177 -6.34 4.06 -1.29
CA PHE A 177 -7.24 4.95 -0.56
C PHE A 177 -6.65 6.33 -0.18
N SER A 178 -5.53 6.74 -0.78
CA SER A 178 -4.97 8.07 -0.53
C SER A 178 -5.54 9.15 -1.46
N GLU A 179 -6.05 8.72 -2.60
CA GLU A 179 -6.65 9.55 -3.65
C GLU A 179 -7.59 8.68 -4.51
N PRO A 180 -8.47 9.28 -5.34
CA PRO A 180 -9.28 8.55 -6.31
C PRO A 180 -8.43 7.67 -7.22
N THR A 181 -8.90 6.44 -7.44
CA THR A 181 -8.22 5.45 -8.29
C THR A 181 -9.23 4.89 -9.29
N ASP A 182 -8.94 5.01 -10.57
CA ASP A 182 -9.74 4.36 -11.63
C ASP A 182 -9.38 2.87 -11.70
N VAL A 183 -10.16 2.04 -10.99
CA VAL A 183 -9.96 0.59 -10.91
C VAL A 183 -10.01 -0.07 -12.29
N SER A 184 -10.75 0.49 -13.25
CA SER A 184 -10.93 -0.09 -14.60
C SER A 184 -9.63 -0.18 -15.40
N LYS A 185 -8.61 0.61 -15.04
CA LYS A 185 -7.28 0.56 -15.66
C LYS A 185 -6.46 -0.67 -15.28
N TYR A 186 -6.91 -1.45 -14.31
CA TYR A 186 -6.14 -2.56 -13.75
C TYR A 186 -6.86 -3.90 -13.98
N GLY A 187 -6.09 -4.92 -14.30
CA GLY A 187 -6.57 -6.29 -14.22
C GLY A 187 -6.58 -6.81 -12.78
N CYS A 188 -5.59 -6.37 -11.98
CA CYS A 188 -5.49 -6.69 -10.56
C CYS A 188 -4.81 -5.57 -9.79
N ILE A 189 -5.44 -5.14 -8.70
CA ILE A 189 -4.83 -4.32 -7.66
C ILE A 189 -4.69 -5.19 -6.43
N TYR A 190 -3.50 -5.21 -5.80
CA TYR A 190 -3.34 -5.83 -4.49
C TYR A 190 -2.60 -4.91 -3.53
N PHE A 191 -2.83 -5.09 -2.24
CA PHE A 191 -2.19 -4.29 -1.21
C PHE A 191 -2.15 -4.99 0.15
N GLY A 192 -1.05 -4.81 0.87
CA GLY A 192 -0.97 -5.14 2.29
C GLY A 192 -1.64 -4.06 3.12
N VAL A 193 -2.54 -4.46 4.03
CA VAL A 193 -3.40 -3.51 4.75
C VAL A 193 -2.68 -2.68 5.82
N GLN A 194 -1.52 -3.11 6.31
CA GLN A 194 -0.81 -2.54 7.47
C GLN A 194 -0.27 -1.12 7.28
N LYS A 195 -0.41 -0.54 6.09
CA LYS A 195 0.06 0.81 5.80
C LYS A 195 -1.06 1.84 5.97
N ASN A 196 -2.05 1.78 5.10
CA ASN A 196 -3.08 2.82 5.02
C ASN A 196 -4.48 2.35 5.45
N VAL A 197 -4.66 1.08 5.82
CA VAL A 197 -5.99 0.46 5.89
C VAL A 197 -6.30 -0.18 7.25
N ALA A 198 -5.45 -1.11 7.75
CA ALA A 198 -5.77 -1.93 8.91
C ALA A 198 -4.48 -2.40 9.64
N PRO A 199 -4.56 -3.17 10.74
CA PRO A 199 -3.41 -3.86 11.32
C PRO A 199 -2.78 -4.86 10.35
N ALA A 200 -1.50 -5.23 10.62
CA ALA A 200 -0.80 -6.25 9.83
C ALA A 200 -1.45 -7.64 9.93
N GLY A 201 -1.32 -8.45 8.88
CA GLY A 201 -1.78 -9.85 8.84
C GLY A 201 -2.64 -10.19 7.63
N MET A 202 -2.99 -9.21 6.80
CA MET A 202 -3.87 -9.39 5.65
C MET A 202 -3.34 -8.66 4.42
N ALA A 203 -3.62 -9.23 3.25
CA ALA A 203 -3.61 -8.53 1.97
C ALA A 203 -5.03 -8.54 1.38
N ILE A 204 -5.36 -7.51 0.61
CA ILE A 204 -6.58 -7.45 -0.18
C ILE A 204 -6.19 -7.42 -1.65
N ALA A 205 -6.93 -8.14 -2.49
CA ALA A 205 -6.80 -8.05 -3.93
C ALA A 205 -8.16 -7.76 -4.57
N ILE A 206 -8.16 -6.86 -5.55
CA ILE A 206 -9.30 -6.49 -6.40
C ILE A 206 -8.96 -7.01 -7.78
N ILE A 207 -9.66 -8.02 -8.26
CA ILE A 207 -9.28 -8.82 -9.41
C ILE A 207 -10.41 -8.81 -10.44
N ARG A 208 -10.10 -8.47 -11.69
CA ARG A 208 -11.06 -8.52 -12.79
C ARG A 208 -11.42 -9.96 -13.13
N ASP A 209 -12.70 -10.22 -13.36
CA ASP A 209 -13.27 -11.58 -13.51
C ASP A 209 -12.58 -12.40 -14.61
N ASP A 210 -12.16 -11.77 -15.71
CA ASP A 210 -11.49 -12.44 -16.82
C ASP A 210 -10.10 -13.01 -16.48
N LEU A 211 -9.53 -12.64 -15.34
CA LEU A 211 -8.25 -13.17 -14.84
C LEU A 211 -8.44 -14.40 -13.94
N LEU A 212 -9.65 -14.68 -13.48
CA LEU A 212 -9.94 -15.82 -12.62
C LEU A 212 -9.98 -17.14 -13.39
N GLY A 213 -9.79 -18.25 -12.70
CA GLY A 213 -9.77 -19.60 -13.29
C GLY A 213 -8.54 -19.90 -14.14
N LYS A 214 -7.53 -19.04 -14.13
CA LYS A 214 -6.28 -19.20 -14.88
C LYS A 214 -5.16 -19.75 -14.00
N SER A 215 -4.06 -20.14 -14.65
CA SER A 215 -2.84 -20.61 -13.98
C SER A 215 -1.60 -20.30 -14.82
N ALA A 216 -0.44 -20.34 -14.18
CA ALA A 216 0.84 -20.19 -14.86
C ALA A 216 1.03 -21.30 -15.90
N LYS A 217 1.68 -20.98 -17.02
CA LYS A 217 1.97 -21.92 -18.09
C LYS A 217 2.70 -23.17 -17.55
N GLY A 218 2.16 -24.34 -17.86
CA GLY A 218 2.72 -25.61 -17.41
C GLY A 218 2.34 -26.03 -15.99
N ILE A 219 1.58 -25.22 -15.26
CA ILE A 219 1.03 -25.56 -13.95
C ILE A 219 -0.49 -25.71 -14.09
N PRO A 220 -1.06 -26.92 -14.03
CA PRO A 220 -2.51 -27.11 -14.02
C PRO A 220 -3.16 -26.37 -12.85
N ALA A 221 -4.33 -25.75 -13.06
CA ALA A 221 -5.00 -24.94 -12.04
C ALA A 221 -5.27 -25.72 -10.73
N GLU A 222 -5.57 -27.02 -10.85
CA GLU A 222 -5.78 -27.93 -9.72
C GLU A 222 -4.49 -28.27 -8.95
N LYS A 223 -3.33 -27.91 -9.48
CA LYS A 223 -2.02 -28.07 -8.81
C LYS A 223 -1.58 -26.79 -8.05
N ILE A 224 -2.30 -25.70 -8.22
CA ILE A 224 -2.06 -24.50 -7.39
C ILE A 224 -2.43 -24.85 -5.95
N PRO A 225 -1.52 -24.63 -4.98
CA PRO A 225 -1.86 -24.83 -3.56
C PRO A 225 -3.12 -24.03 -3.19
N THR A 226 -4.07 -24.67 -2.51
CA THR A 226 -5.41 -24.14 -2.24
C THR A 226 -5.41 -22.69 -1.75
N MET A 227 -4.55 -22.39 -0.76
CA MET A 227 -4.45 -21.05 -0.17
C MET A 227 -3.70 -20.02 -1.04
N MET A 228 -3.22 -20.42 -2.21
CA MET A 228 -2.58 -19.55 -3.21
C MET A 228 -3.41 -19.42 -4.49
N ASN A 229 -4.57 -20.07 -4.55
CA ASN A 229 -5.48 -20.02 -5.70
C ASN A 229 -6.53 -18.92 -5.46
N TYR A 230 -6.49 -17.86 -6.25
CA TYR A 230 -7.46 -16.76 -6.13
C TYR A 230 -8.89 -17.23 -6.31
N THR A 231 -9.15 -18.04 -7.33
CA THR A 231 -10.51 -18.51 -7.64
C THR A 231 -11.08 -19.32 -6.50
N THR A 232 -10.33 -20.28 -5.96
CA THR A 232 -10.78 -21.12 -4.84
C THR A 232 -11.15 -20.30 -3.60
N LEU A 233 -10.39 -19.24 -3.32
CA LEU A 233 -10.65 -18.38 -2.15
C LEU A 233 -11.84 -17.43 -2.41
N LEU A 234 -11.93 -16.85 -3.61
CA LEU A 234 -12.99 -15.93 -4.00
C LEU A 234 -14.35 -16.63 -4.15
N ASP A 235 -14.41 -17.86 -4.68
CA ASP A 235 -15.63 -18.66 -4.77
C ASP A 235 -16.23 -19.03 -3.40
N LYS A 236 -15.52 -18.74 -2.31
CA LYS A 236 -15.94 -18.93 -0.93
C LYS A 236 -15.99 -17.61 -0.15
N ASP A 237 -16.13 -16.49 -0.84
CA ASP A 237 -16.19 -15.14 -0.24
C ASP A 237 -15.05 -14.90 0.75
N SER A 238 -13.84 -15.36 0.40
CA SER A 238 -12.63 -15.34 1.23
C SER A 238 -12.73 -16.17 2.54
N MET A 239 -13.78 -16.97 2.69
CA MET A 239 -14.04 -17.81 3.86
C MET A 239 -13.86 -19.31 3.59
N TYR A 240 -12.93 -19.68 2.71
CA TYR A 240 -12.55 -21.07 2.52
C TYR A 240 -12.08 -21.71 3.84
N ASN A 241 -11.28 -20.99 4.59
CA ASN A 241 -10.91 -21.25 5.98
C ASN A 241 -11.19 -20.00 6.83
N THR A 242 -10.86 -20.01 8.10
CA THR A 242 -11.01 -18.83 8.96
C THR A 242 -10.17 -17.66 8.45
N PRO A 243 -10.79 -16.56 8.02
CA PRO A 243 -10.08 -15.39 7.52
C PRO A 243 -9.52 -14.54 8.69
N PRO A 244 -8.70 -13.52 8.44
CA PRO A 244 -8.19 -12.60 9.46
C PRO A 244 -9.28 -11.63 9.94
N CYS A 245 -10.25 -12.15 10.73
CA CYS A 245 -11.50 -11.48 11.11
C CYS A 245 -11.29 -10.07 11.65
N TRP A 246 -10.33 -9.89 12.56
CA TRP A 246 -10.03 -8.59 13.14
C TRP A 246 -9.52 -7.57 12.08
N CYS A 247 -8.67 -8.00 11.15
CA CYS A 247 -8.19 -7.12 10.08
C CYS A 247 -9.32 -6.72 9.13
N ILE A 248 -10.26 -7.64 8.83
CA ILE A 248 -11.43 -7.36 7.99
C ILE A 248 -12.33 -6.34 8.67
N TYR A 249 -12.65 -6.55 9.95
CA TYR A 249 -13.43 -5.60 10.75
C TYR A 249 -12.80 -4.22 10.79
N MET A 250 -11.49 -4.13 11.09
CA MET A 250 -10.77 -2.86 11.13
C MET A 250 -10.75 -2.17 9.76
N THR A 251 -10.69 -2.94 8.67
CA THR A 251 -10.81 -2.39 7.30
C THR A 251 -12.18 -1.75 7.09
N GLY A 252 -13.26 -2.40 7.51
CA GLY A 252 -14.62 -1.84 7.45
C GLY A 252 -14.72 -0.50 8.19
N LEU A 253 -14.18 -0.42 9.41
CA LEU A 253 -14.16 0.84 10.17
C LEU A 253 -13.36 1.95 9.47
N VAL A 254 -12.26 1.61 8.77
CA VAL A 254 -11.49 2.60 7.98
C VAL A 254 -12.27 3.03 6.74
N MET A 255 -13.04 2.14 6.09
CA MET A 255 -13.91 2.55 4.98
C MET A 255 -15.02 3.49 5.47
N ASP A 256 -15.60 3.24 6.63
CA ASP A 256 -16.56 4.15 7.26
C ASP A 256 -15.94 5.52 7.59
N TYR A 257 -14.73 5.53 8.13
CA TYR A 257 -13.97 6.76 8.39
C TYR A 257 -13.78 7.57 7.11
N LEU A 258 -13.33 6.95 6.02
CA LEU A 258 -13.12 7.63 4.73
C LEU A 258 -14.41 8.22 4.17
N GLN A 259 -15.53 7.49 4.28
CA GLN A 259 -16.81 7.94 3.75
C GLN A 259 -17.48 9.02 4.61
N ASN A 260 -17.53 8.81 5.93
CA ASN A 260 -18.41 9.55 6.82
C ASN A 260 -17.70 10.67 7.60
N GLU A 261 -16.39 10.53 7.86
CA GLU A 261 -15.62 11.52 8.60
C GLU A 261 -14.75 12.38 7.68
N VAL A 262 -14.15 11.78 6.64
CA VAL A 262 -13.31 12.49 5.66
C VAL A 262 -14.16 13.09 4.53
N GLY A 263 -15.20 12.41 4.06
CA GLY A 263 -16.03 12.84 2.94
C GLY A 263 -15.60 12.28 1.58
N GLY A 264 -14.87 11.16 1.57
CA GLY A 264 -14.44 10.45 0.36
C GLY A 264 -12.98 10.67 -0.04
N LEU A 265 -12.59 10.04 -1.16
CA LEU A 265 -11.18 10.04 -1.58
C LEU A 265 -10.74 11.38 -2.19
N GLU A 266 -11.63 12.18 -2.75
CA GLU A 266 -11.33 13.52 -3.24
C GLU A 266 -10.89 14.44 -2.09
N GLU A 267 -11.58 14.39 -0.95
CA GLU A 267 -11.20 15.17 0.24
C GLU A 267 -9.94 14.59 0.88
N MET A 268 -9.80 13.26 0.93
CA MET A 268 -8.57 12.63 1.40
C MET A 268 -7.35 13.03 0.58
N ALA A 269 -7.49 13.10 -0.74
CA ALA A 269 -6.44 13.56 -1.65
C ALA A 269 -6.02 15.00 -1.33
N LYS A 270 -6.98 15.92 -1.14
CA LYS A 270 -6.67 17.31 -0.76
C LYS A 270 -5.87 17.38 0.54
N ILE A 271 -6.28 16.61 1.56
CA ILE A 271 -5.58 16.53 2.84
C ILE A 271 -4.15 16.00 2.66
N ASN A 272 -3.99 14.91 1.89
CA ASN A 272 -2.70 14.27 1.66
C ASN A 272 -1.76 15.16 0.84
N HIS A 273 -2.26 15.81 -0.22
CA HIS A 273 -1.47 16.78 -1.00
C HIS A 273 -1.03 17.96 -0.15
N ALA A 274 -1.92 18.50 0.70
CA ALA A 274 -1.57 19.60 1.59
C ALA A 274 -0.47 19.20 2.59
N LYS A 275 -0.56 18.02 3.21
CA LYS A 275 0.49 17.46 4.09
C LYS A 275 1.83 17.30 3.37
N ALA A 276 1.81 16.68 2.20
CA ALA A 276 3.01 16.43 1.42
C ALA A 276 3.65 17.77 0.98
N LYS A 277 2.82 18.73 0.55
CA LYS A 277 3.29 20.04 0.12
C LYS A 277 4.03 20.79 1.24
N VAL A 278 3.51 20.80 2.46
CA VAL A 278 4.17 21.45 3.61
C VAL A 278 5.59 20.88 3.81
N LEU A 279 5.74 19.58 3.78
CA LEU A 279 7.05 18.95 3.98
C LEU A 279 7.99 19.15 2.80
N TYR A 280 7.51 19.04 1.56
CA TYR A 280 8.34 19.27 0.37
C TYR A 280 8.74 20.73 0.19
N ASP A 281 7.82 21.69 0.42
CA ASP A 281 8.14 23.13 0.38
C ASP A 281 9.26 23.48 1.37
N TYR A 282 9.22 22.89 2.58
CA TYR A 282 10.29 23.08 3.54
C TYR A 282 11.61 22.46 3.07
N LEU A 283 11.59 21.22 2.57
CA LEU A 283 12.78 20.53 2.08
C LEU A 283 13.43 21.27 0.90
N ASP A 284 12.62 21.86 0.02
CA ASP A 284 13.11 22.61 -1.15
C ASP A 284 13.55 24.04 -0.81
N GLY A 285 13.08 24.59 0.32
CA GLY A 285 13.36 25.96 0.76
C GLY A 285 14.67 26.15 1.55
N GLN A 286 15.46 25.08 1.74
CA GLN A 286 16.69 25.10 2.52
C GLN A 286 17.71 24.10 1.94
N ASP A 287 18.97 24.15 2.40
CA ASP A 287 20.11 23.37 1.88
C ASP A 287 20.70 22.36 2.89
N PHE A 288 20.16 22.30 4.10
CA PHE A 288 20.62 21.35 5.13
C PHE A 288 20.05 19.93 4.92
N TYR A 289 18.78 19.83 4.50
CA TYR A 289 18.17 18.57 4.17
C TYR A 289 18.07 18.41 2.65
N ASN A 290 18.27 17.20 2.15
CA ASN A 290 18.16 16.88 0.73
C ASN A 290 17.13 15.79 0.47
N ASN A 291 16.19 16.03 -0.46
CA ASN A 291 15.31 15.02 -1.02
C ASN A 291 15.84 14.57 -2.38
N PRO A 292 16.19 13.29 -2.56
CA PRO A 292 16.82 12.83 -3.81
C PRO A 292 15.83 12.62 -4.96
N VAL A 293 14.53 12.61 -4.67
CA VAL A 293 13.48 12.28 -5.65
C VAL A 293 13.22 13.46 -6.58
N GLN A 294 13.19 13.20 -7.89
CA GLN A 294 12.80 14.21 -8.87
C GLN A 294 11.38 14.71 -8.58
N PRO A 295 11.14 16.04 -8.58
CA PRO A 295 9.89 16.64 -8.08
C PRO A 295 8.61 16.04 -8.68
N GLU A 296 8.60 15.74 -9.97
CA GLU A 296 7.46 15.17 -10.68
C GLU A 296 7.09 13.74 -10.25
N TYR A 297 8.01 13.00 -9.60
CA TYR A 297 7.78 11.63 -9.15
C TYR A 297 7.66 11.48 -7.64
N ARG A 298 7.61 12.57 -6.89
CA ARG A 298 7.52 12.57 -5.43
C ARG A 298 6.24 11.94 -4.93
N SER A 299 6.39 11.03 -3.96
CA SER A 299 5.28 10.38 -3.26
C SER A 299 4.64 11.32 -2.25
N MET A 300 3.30 11.41 -2.22
CA MET A 300 2.58 12.11 -1.15
C MET A 300 2.48 11.30 0.15
N MET A 301 2.87 9.99 0.10
CA MET A 301 2.75 9.09 1.24
C MET A 301 4.07 8.82 1.97
N ASN A 302 5.20 8.81 1.25
CA ASN A 302 6.50 8.45 1.79
C ASN A 302 7.55 9.46 1.34
N VAL A 303 7.89 10.39 2.21
CA VAL A 303 8.86 11.44 1.94
C VAL A 303 10.22 11.05 2.51
N THR A 304 11.19 10.83 1.62
CA THR A 304 12.57 10.48 2.00
C THR A 304 13.45 11.73 2.01
N PHE A 305 14.36 11.83 2.96
CA PHE A 305 15.34 12.93 3.01
C PHE A 305 16.59 12.53 3.79
N THR A 306 17.68 13.25 3.57
CA THR A 306 18.95 13.08 4.29
C THR A 306 19.36 14.41 4.92
N SER A 307 20.18 14.38 5.94
CA SER A 307 20.95 15.52 6.46
C SER A 307 22.35 15.52 5.82
N PRO A 308 23.26 16.45 6.18
CA PRO A 308 24.56 16.58 5.53
C PRO A 308 25.45 15.33 5.57
N ASN A 309 25.24 14.47 6.57
CA ASN A 309 26.00 13.22 6.70
C ASN A 309 25.27 12.19 7.57
N PRO A 310 25.66 10.89 7.50
CA PRO A 310 24.99 9.81 8.22
C PRO A 310 25.02 9.91 9.76
N ASP A 311 25.97 10.62 10.35
CA ASP A 311 26.02 10.81 11.81
C ASP A 311 25.00 11.87 12.24
N MET A 312 24.80 12.89 11.40
CA MET A 312 23.73 13.87 11.58
C MET A 312 22.34 13.21 11.40
N ASP A 313 22.15 12.29 10.45
CA ASP A 313 20.92 11.50 10.32
C ASP A 313 20.60 10.74 11.61
N LYS A 314 21.59 10.11 12.24
CA LYS A 314 21.42 9.40 13.52
C LYS A 314 21.05 10.36 14.65
N LYS A 315 21.75 11.50 14.74
CA LYS A 315 21.48 12.55 15.75
C LYS A 315 20.06 13.09 15.59
N PHE A 316 19.63 13.37 14.34
CA PHE A 316 18.27 13.79 14.04
C PHE A 316 17.24 12.76 14.50
N CYS A 317 17.41 11.49 14.13
CA CYS A 317 16.47 10.43 14.49
C CYS A 317 16.33 10.24 16.01
N ALA A 318 17.43 10.35 16.75
CA ALA A 318 17.43 10.28 18.21
C ALA A 318 16.65 11.45 18.84
N ALA A 319 17.00 12.68 18.47
CA ALA A 319 16.33 13.88 18.96
C ALA A 319 14.84 13.93 18.57
N ALA A 320 14.50 13.51 17.35
CA ALA A 320 13.10 13.41 16.90
C ALA A 320 12.30 12.41 17.75
N THR A 321 12.89 11.27 18.07
CA THR A 321 12.24 10.26 18.90
C THR A 321 11.95 10.79 20.31
N GLU A 322 12.90 11.49 20.92
CA GLU A 322 12.73 12.14 22.23
C GLU A 322 11.64 13.23 22.21
N ALA A 323 11.50 13.92 21.05
CA ALA A 323 10.48 14.92 20.83
C ALA A 323 9.09 14.34 20.47
N GLY A 324 8.94 13.01 20.39
CA GLY A 324 7.66 12.34 20.07
C GLY A 324 7.41 12.09 18.59
N PHE A 325 8.41 12.30 17.71
CA PHE A 325 8.37 11.94 16.29
C PHE A 325 9.08 10.61 16.08
N VAL A 326 8.34 9.50 16.13
CA VAL A 326 8.94 8.16 16.14
C VAL A 326 9.02 7.55 14.75
N ASN A 327 9.99 6.64 14.54
CA ASN A 327 10.17 5.84 13.33
C ASN A 327 10.52 6.62 12.05
N LEU A 328 11.19 7.77 12.19
CA LEU A 328 11.69 8.56 11.06
C LEU A 328 12.93 7.97 10.37
N LYS A 329 13.64 7.02 10.99
CA LYS A 329 14.84 6.43 10.39
C LYS A 329 14.54 5.83 9.03
N GLY A 330 15.31 6.22 8.01
CA GLY A 330 15.19 5.71 6.64
C GLY A 330 15.53 4.23 6.51
N HIS A 331 15.14 3.65 5.40
CA HIS A 331 15.43 2.24 5.13
C HIS A 331 16.93 2.05 4.86
N ARG A 332 17.51 0.90 5.29
CA ARG A 332 18.94 0.58 5.13
C ARG A 332 19.50 0.69 3.70
N LEU A 333 18.65 0.60 2.68
CA LEU A 333 19.02 0.71 1.27
C LEU A 333 19.20 2.17 0.82
N VAL A 334 18.63 3.13 1.54
CA VAL A 334 18.66 4.56 1.17
C VAL A 334 19.42 5.37 2.20
N GLY A 335 19.36 4.97 3.47
CA GLY A 335 19.86 5.79 4.58
C GLY A 335 18.91 6.92 4.94
N GLY A 336 19.42 7.94 5.61
CA GLY A 336 18.68 9.14 5.93
C GLY A 336 17.44 8.92 6.79
N MET A 337 16.43 9.70 6.52
CA MET A 337 15.12 9.70 7.14
C MET A 337 14.02 9.39 6.14
N ARG A 338 12.87 8.93 6.65
CA ARG A 338 11.64 8.78 5.87
C ARG A 338 10.44 9.11 6.74
N ALA A 339 9.72 10.15 6.38
CA ALA A 339 8.42 10.46 6.93
C ALA A 339 7.32 9.75 6.12
N SER A 340 6.69 8.73 6.70
CA SER A 340 5.51 8.10 6.10
C SER A 340 4.26 8.78 6.66
N ILE A 341 3.62 9.60 5.83
CA ILE A 341 2.52 10.51 6.19
C ILE A 341 1.18 10.02 5.64
N TYR A 342 0.88 8.74 5.87
CA TYR A 342 -0.35 8.10 5.42
C TYR A 342 -1.62 8.85 5.87
N ASN A 343 -2.78 8.39 5.42
CA ASN A 343 -4.07 9.05 5.67
C ASN A 343 -4.30 9.43 7.15
N ALA A 344 -3.95 8.53 8.07
CA ALA A 344 -4.18 8.73 9.50
C ALA A 344 -3.17 9.69 10.19
N MET A 345 -2.09 10.09 9.52
CA MET A 345 -1.19 11.12 10.04
C MET A 345 -1.90 12.48 9.98
N PRO A 346 -2.15 13.14 11.12
CA PRO A 346 -2.80 14.45 11.11
C PRO A 346 -1.89 15.50 10.47
N ALA A 347 -2.48 16.51 9.82
CA ALA A 347 -1.74 17.63 9.24
C ALA A 347 -0.85 18.33 10.28
N GLN A 348 -1.34 18.47 11.53
CA GLN A 348 -0.56 19.02 12.62
C GLN A 348 0.73 18.26 12.88
N GLY A 349 0.72 16.92 12.77
CA GLY A 349 1.94 16.12 12.97
C GLY A 349 3.02 16.38 11.90
N VAL A 350 2.61 16.76 10.68
CA VAL A 350 3.55 17.16 9.62
C VAL A 350 4.06 18.58 9.86
N ASN A 351 3.20 19.52 10.29
CA ASN A 351 3.60 20.87 10.65
C ASN A 351 4.59 20.85 11.82
N ASP A 352 4.27 20.13 12.89
CA ASP A 352 5.14 20.00 14.07
C ASP A 352 6.50 19.36 13.70
N LEU A 353 6.51 18.40 12.74
CA LEU A 353 7.75 17.81 12.23
C LEU A 353 8.59 18.88 11.51
N VAL A 354 7.99 19.73 10.67
CA VAL A 354 8.71 20.80 9.96
C VAL A 354 9.28 21.81 10.95
N ASP A 355 8.52 22.20 11.97
CA ASP A 355 9.00 23.10 13.03
C ASP A 355 10.18 22.48 13.79
N PHE A 356 10.10 21.20 14.09
CA PHE A 356 11.20 20.45 14.71
C PHE A 356 12.43 20.40 13.78
N MET A 357 12.24 20.12 12.49
CA MET A 357 13.33 20.07 11.50
C MET A 357 14.04 21.44 11.41
N GLU A 358 13.29 22.53 11.40
CA GLU A 358 13.86 23.90 11.35
C GLU A 358 14.65 24.23 12.62
N LYS A 359 14.12 23.86 13.80
CA LYS A 359 14.84 24.00 15.06
C LYS A 359 16.13 23.21 15.04
N PHE A 360 16.05 21.94 14.66
CA PHE A 360 17.24 21.05 14.61
C PHE A 360 18.29 21.60 13.64
N ARG A 361 17.87 22.09 12.47
CA ARG A 361 18.76 22.72 11.49
C ARG A 361 19.53 23.89 12.12
N LYS A 362 18.82 24.84 12.76
CA LYS A 362 19.44 26.02 13.39
C LYS A 362 20.47 25.67 14.48
N GLU A 363 20.26 24.56 15.16
CA GLU A 363 21.14 24.08 16.23
C GLU A 363 22.37 23.30 15.72
N ASN A 364 22.36 22.86 14.43
CA ASN A 364 23.35 21.93 13.89
C ASN A 364 23.92 22.33 12.52
N ALA A 365 23.52 23.48 11.95
CA ALA A 365 24.06 23.99 10.68
C ALA A 365 25.40 24.74 10.89
#